data_31e36fc59a9b860fdee2beb61dd11b01
#
_entry.id   31e36fc59a9b860fdee2beb61dd11b01
#
_cell.length_a   1.000
_cell.length_b   1.000
_cell.length_c   1.000
_cell.angle_alpha   90.00
_cell.angle_beta   90.00
_cell.angle_gamma   90.00
#
_symmetry.space_group_name_H-M   'P 1'
#
loop_
_entity.id
_entity.type
_entity.pdbx_description
1 polymer ?
#
loop_
_entity_poly.entity_id
_entity_poly.type
_entity_poly.pdbx_seq_one_letter_code
_entity_poly.pdbx_strand_id
1 'polypeptide(L)'
;GTVVAAYADLAERGLVDRRQGSGTRVAGVATAAIASVQRPGRGEALFSASPNAIDLLRTVPQLSDVAIQLIREHQPRLELALLPETDPAGLPALRELIAEMYCAEGTPTTREQILVTHGAQQAISLVINALVGPGDVVLAEEVTWPGVTDSVGLRGGVVHGIPMGRDGLDVDALEVAIARLRPVAIALNPHH
;
A
#
# COMPACT_ATOMS: atom_id res chain seq x y z
N GLY A 1 11.98 -9.04 -35.59
CA GLY A 1 11.10 -8.04 -35.06
C GLY A 1 11.41 -7.75 -33.58
N THR A 2 10.86 -6.69 -33.05
CA THR A 2 11.12 -6.12 -31.71
C THR A 2 11.02 -7.14 -30.58
N VAL A 3 10.04 -8.06 -30.63
CA VAL A 3 9.84 -9.10 -29.61
C VAL A 3 11.02 -10.08 -29.58
N VAL A 4 11.51 -10.49 -30.73
CA VAL A 4 12.65 -11.42 -30.82
C VAL A 4 13.92 -10.77 -30.28
N ALA A 5 14.14 -9.49 -30.55
CA ALA A 5 15.27 -8.73 -30.03
C ALA A 5 15.19 -8.58 -28.51
N ALA A 6 14.00 -8.31 -27.94
CA ALA A 6 13.80 -8.24 -26.51
C ALA A 6 14.09 -9.57 -25.78
N TYR A 7 13.63 -10.69 -26.34
CA TYR A 7 13.97 -12.01 -25.79
C TYR A 7 15.44 -12.38 -25.94
N ALA A 8 16.13 -11.88 -26.98
CA ALA A 8 17.56 -12.07 -27.15
C ALA A 8 18.35 -11.29 -26.07
N ASP A 9 17.99 -10.03 -25.83
CA ASP A 9 18.59 -9.20 -24.77
C ASP A 9 18.39 -9.82 -23.38
N LEU A 10 17.17 -10.27 -23.08
CA LEU A 10 16.89 -10.94 -21.81
C LEU A 10 17.71 -12.23 -21.62
N ALA A 11 17.93 -12.99 -22.72
CA ALA A 11 18.74 -14.21 -22.66
C ALA A 11 20.22 -13.89 -22.48
N GLU A 12 20.74 -12.88 -23.16
CA GLU A 12 22.12 -12.41 -23.01
C GLU A 12 22.42 -11.91 -21.59
N ARG A 13 21.42 -11.28 -20.97
CA ARG A 13 21.48 -10.86 -19.55
C ARG A 13 21.25 -12.00 -18.55
N GLY A 14 21.06 -13.24 -19.01
CA GLY A 14 20.85 -14.40 -18.15
C GLY A 14 19.53 -14.40 -17.37
N LEU A 15 18.56 -13.60 -17.80
CA LEU A 15 17.24 -13.49 -17.14
C LEU A 15 16.25 -14.53 -17.65
N VAL A 16 16.48 -15.10 -18.82
CA VAL A 16 15.65 -16.15 -19.40
C VAL A 16 16.50 -17.24 -20.05
N ASP A 17 16.05 -18.48 -19.96
CA ASP A 17 16.59 -19.65 -20.66
C ASP A 17 15.72 -19.97 -21.87
N ARG A 18 16.34 -20.10 -23.04
CA ARG A 18 15.68 -20.49 -24.29
C ARG A 18 16.03 -21.94 -24.64
N ARG A 19 15.03 -22.78 -24.78
CA ARG A 19 15.21 -24.17 -25.22
C ARG A 19 14.40 -24.42 -26.49
N GLN A 20 15.08 -24.92 -27.51
CA GLN A 20 14.43 -25.28 -28.77
C GLN A 20 13.35 -26.37 -28.50
N GLY A 21 12.11 -26.11 -28.94
CA GLY A 21 10.99 -27.03 -28.78
C GLY A 21 10.25 -26.92 -27.43
N SER A 22 10.76 -26.18 -26.40
CA SER A 22 10.08 -26.03 -25.11
C SER A 22 9.84 -24.56 -24.67
N GLY A 23 10.09 -23.60 -25.55
CA GLY A 23 9.83 -22.17 -25.32
C GLY A 23 10.90 -21.46 -24.51
N THR A 24 10.53 -20.32 -23.92
CA THR A 24 11.40 -19.48 -23.09
C THR A 24 10.90 -19.52 -21.64
N ARG A 25 11.80 -19.70 -20.69
CA ARG A 25 11.51 -19.75 -19.25
C ARG A 25 12.37 -18.73 -18.51
N VAL A 26 11.88 -18.23 -17.40
CA VAL A 26 12.67 -17.36 -16.50
C VAL A 26 13.85 -18.18 -15.94
N ALA A 27 15.06 -17.62 -15.99
CA ALA A 27 16.25 -18.30 -15.50
C ALA A 27 16.20 -18.52 -13.98
N GLY A 28 16.78 -19.61 -13.50
CA GLY A 28 16.73 -19.98 -12.09
C GLY A 28 17.32 -18.92 -11.14
N VAL A 29 18.31 -18.14 -11.60
CA VAL A 29 18.88 -17.01 -10.84
C VAL A 29 17.86 -15.89 -10.66
N ALA A 30 17.06 -15.57 -11.71
CA ALA A 30 15.99 -14.57 -11.61
C ALA A 30 14.89 -15.07 -10.67
N THR A 31 14.56 -16.36 -10.70
CA THR A 31 13.60 -16.98 -9.78
C THR A 31 14.11 -16.93 -8.33
N ALA A 32 15.39 -17.16 -8.09
CA ALA A 32 16.00 -17.05 -6.77
C ALA A 32 16.02 -15.60 -6.25
N ALA A 33 16.26 -14.63 -7.14
CA ALA A 33 16.17 -13.20 -6.80
C ALA A 33 14.74 -12.80 -6.41
N ILE A 34 13.73 -13.29 -7.15
CA ILE A 34 12.32 -13.09 -6.81
C ILE A 34 11.97 -13.80 -5.50
N ALA A 35 12.43 -15.04 -5.29
CA ALA A 35 12.21 -15.78 -4.06
C ALA A 35 12.91 -15.12 -2.85
N SER A 36 14.04 -14.44 -3.04
CA SER A 36 14.71 -13.69 -1.97
C SER A 36 13.97 -12.40 -1.58
N VAL A 37 13.15 -11.86 -2.47
CA VAL A 37 12.22 -10.75 -2.18
C VAL A 37 10.97 -11.23 -1.44
N GLN A 38 10.62 -12.51 -1.54
CA GLN A 38 9.57 -13.17 -0.76
C GLN A 38 10.06 -13.53 0.66
N ARG A 39 10.57 -12.56 1.41
CA ARG A 39 10.48 -12.67 2.86
C ARG A 39 8.98 -12.62 3.16
N PRO A 40 8.42 -13.57 3.93
CA PRO A 40 7.06 -13.42 4.40
C PRO A 40 6.95 -12.03 5.01
N GLY A 41 6.12 -11.18 4.41
CA GLY A 41 5.93 -9.83 4.91
C GLY A 41 5.56 -9.92 6.38
N ARG A 42 5.96 -8.96 7.19
CA ARG A 42 5.54 -8.91 8.60
C ARG A 42 4.01 -9.02 8.73
N GLY A 43 3.27 -8.61 7.69
CA GLY A 43 1.83 -8.79 7.58
C GLY A 43 1.38 -10.25 7.63
N GLU A 44 2.13 -11.18 7.04
CA GLU A 44 1.78 -12.61 7.06
C GLU A 44 1.92 -13.22 8.47
N ALA A 45 2.90 -12.75 9.24
CA ALA A 45 3.07 -13.14 10.64
C ALA A 45 1.90 -12.67 11.52
N LEU A 46 1.23 -11.56 11.17
CA LEU A 46 0.06 -11.05 11.87
C LEU A 46 -1.19 -11.94 11.71
N PHE A 47 -1.22 -12.78 10.68
CA PHE A 47 -2.37 -13.68 10.41
C PHE A 47 -2.13 -15.13 10.83
N SER A 48 -0.95 -15.46 11.36
CA SER A 48 -0.59 -16.80 11.82
C SER A 48 -0.61 -16.89 13.35
N ALA A 49 -1.80 -16.79 13.96
CA ALA A 49 -1.94 -16.99 15.39
C ALA A 49 -1.78 -18.48 15.76
N SER A 50 -1.04 -18.77 16.83
CA SER A 50 -1.01 -20.11 17.43
C SER A 50 -2.42 -20.49 17.92
N PRO A 51 -2.87 -21.75 17.75
CA PRO A 51 -4.21 -22.18 18.17
C PRO A 51 -4.54 -21.93 19.64
N ASN A 52 -3.54 -21.78 20.50
CA ASN A 52 -3.67 -21.57 21.95
C ASN A 52 -3.36 -20.12 22.40
N ALA A 53 -3.15 -19.19 21.46
CA ALA A 53 -2.90 -17.79 21.79
C ALA A 53 -4.21 -16.99 21.79
N ILE A 54 -4.33 -16.03 22.71
CA ILE A 54 -5.35 -15.00 22.61
C ILE A 54 -4.92 -14.06 21.48
N ASP A 55 -5.69 -14.07 20.39
CA ASP A 55 -5.39 -13.26 19.20
C ASP A 55 -5.83 -11.81 19.47
N LEU A 56 -4.87 -10.95 19.83
CA LEU A 56 -5.06 -9.50 19.96
C LEU A 56 -4.64 -8.73 18.69
N LEU A 57 -4.24 -9.44 17.64
CA LEU A 57 -3.72 -8.83 16.41
C LEU A 57 -4.82 -8.55 15.38
N ARG A 58 -5.97 -9.20 15.52
CA ARG A 58 -7.09 -9.04 14.59
C ARG A 58 -8.08 -8.01 15.11
N THR A 59 -8.03 -6.83 14.59
CA THR A 59 -9.11 -5.86 14.64
C THR A 59 -10.00 -6.00 13.40
N VAL A 60 -10.76 -7.08 13.31
CA VAL A 60 -11.83 -7.17 12.30
C VAL A 60 -13.10 -6.65 12.97
N PRO A 61 -13.56 -5.42 12.66
CA PRO A 61 -14.82 -4.96 13.18
C PRO A 61 -15.93 -5.88 12.67
N GLN A 62 -16.71 -6.46 13.57
CA GLN A 62 -17.93 -7.11 13.17
C GLN A 62 -18.88 -6.04 12.64
N LEU A 63 -19.44 -6.28 11.44
CA LEU A 63 -20.48 -5.40 10.93
C LEU A 63 -21.64 -5.35 11.93
N SER A 64 -22.00 -4.15 12.37
CA SER A 64 -23.17 -3.96 13.19
C SER A 64 -24.45 -4.35 12.43
N ASP A 65 -25.50 -4.75 13.15
CA ASP A 65 -26.80 -5.06 12.51
C ASP A 65 -27.30 -3.89 11.68
N VAL A 66 -27.03 -2.65 12.12
CA VAL A 66 -27.35 -1.42 11.36
C VAL A 66 -26.60 -1.37 10.03
N ALA A 67 -25.30 -1.69 10.02
CA ALA A 67 -24.52 -1.70 8.78
C ALA A 67 -25.00 -2.80 7.83
N ILE A 68 -25.36 -3.97 8.35
CA ILE A 68 -25.92 -5.09 7.56
C ILE A 68 -27.28 -4.67 6.98
N GLN A 69 -28.13 -4.00 7.76
CA GLN A 69 -29.40 -3.52 7.29
C GLN A 69 -29.24 -2.45 6.19
N LEU A 70 -28.37 -1.46 6.39
CA LEU A 70 -28.06 -0.45 5.39
C LEU A 70 -27.55 -1.04 4.07
N ILE A 71 -26.69 -2.05 4.13
CA ILE A 71 -26.20 -2.76 2.94
C ILE A 71 -27.35 -3.46 2.21
N ARG A 72 -28.28 -4.07 2.94
CA ARG A 72 -29.46 -4.74 2.35
C ARG A 72 -30.44 -3.76 1.72
N GLU A 73 -30.65 -2.61 2.34
CA GLU A 73 -31.59 -1.57 1.86
C GLU A 73 -31.02 -0.78 0.68
N HIS A 74 -29.69 -0.59 0.65
CA HIS A 74 -28.99 0.18 -0.38
C HIS A 74 -28.20 -0.76 -1.30
N GLN A 75 -28.87 -1.78 -1.86
CA GLN A 75 -28.24 -2.64 -2.85
C GLN A 75 -27.63 -1.80 -3.98
N PRO A 76 -26.34 -2.05 -4.34
CA PRO A 76 -25.69 -1.29 -5.40
C PRO A 76 -26.53 -1.42 -6.67
N ARG A 77 -26.86 -0.29 -7.30
CA ARG A 77 -27.51 -0.29 -8.59
C ARG A 77 -26.57 -0.94 -9.59
N LEU A 78 -26.97 -2.10 -10.11
CA LEU A 78 -26.16 -2.86 -11.09
C LEU A 78 -25.81 -1.99 -12.31
N GLU A 79 -26.65 -0.99 -12.61
CA GLU A 79 -26.46 0.00 -13.66
C GLU A 79 -25.14 0.78 -13.52
N LEU A 80 -24.65 1.01 -12.28
CA LEU A 80 -23.36 1.68 -12.04
C LEU A 80 -22.17 0.78 -12.37
N ALA A 81 -22.33 -0.54 -12.28
CA ALA A 81 -21.29 -1.52 -12.64
C ALA A 81 -21.19 -1.72 -14.18
N LEU A 82 -22.17 -1.25 -14.94
CA LEU A 82 -22.24 -1.36 -16.40
C LEU A 82 -21.84 -0.08 -17.13
N LEU A 83 -21.33 0.94 -16.42
CA LEU A 83 -20.84 2.15 -17.04
C LEU A 83 -19.64 1.83 -17.94
N PRO A 84 -19.68 2.23 -19.24
CA PRO A 84 -18.65 1.87 -20.21
C PRO A 84 -17.30 2.56 -19.97
N GLU A 85 -17.27 3.61 -19.15
CA GLU A 85 -16.07 4.36 -18.79
C GLU A 85 -15.87 4.32 -17.29
N THR A 86 -14.87 3.57 -16.84
CA THR A 86 -14.38 3.64 -15.45
C THR A 86 -13.33 4.73 -15.35
N ASP A 87 -13.65 5.81 -14.65
CA ASP A 87 -12.65 6.80 -14.25
C ASP A 87 -11.61 6.10 -13.34
N PRO A 88 -10.31 6.07 -13.73
CA PRO A 88 -9.28 5.40 -12.93
C PRO A 88 -9.11 6.01 -11.54
N ALA A 89 -9.57 7.24 -11.33
CA ALA A 89 -9.58 7.89 -10.02
C ALA A 89 -10.78 7.48 -9.14
N GLY A 90 -11.73 6.73 -9.68
CA GLY A 90 -12.94 6.29 -8.99
C GLY A 90 -14.19 7.03 -9.42
N LEU A 91 -15.34 6.52 -8.99
CA LEU A 91 -16.65 7.04 -9.40
C LEU A 91 -16.76 8.55 -9.10
N PRO A 92 -17.03 9.41 -10.11
CA PRO A 92 -17.05 10.87 -9.92
C PRO A 92 -17.98 11.35 -8.82
N ALA A 93 -19.18 10.77 -8.71
CA ALA A 93 -20.14 11.11 -7.66
C ALA A 93 -19.63 10.77 -6.25
N LEU A 94 -18.89 9.68 -6.09
CA LEU A 94 -18.28 9.31 -4.79
C LEU A 94 -17.17 10.29 -4.43
N ARG A 95 -16.33 10.66 -5.39
CA ARG A 95 -15.24 11.62 -5.19
C ARG A 95 -15.77 13.00 -4.81
N GLU A 96 -16.90 13.43 -5.41
CA GLU A 96 -17.58 14.68 -5.04
C GLU A 96 -18.05 14.63 -3.59
N LEU A 97 -18.79 13.59 -3.19
CA LEU A 97 -19.27 13.42 -1.82
C LEU A 97 -18.14 13.41 -0.79
N ILE A 98 -17.02 12.76 -1.10
CA ILE A 98 -15.84 12.77 -0.22
C ILE A 98 -15.25 14.18 -0.11
N ALA A 99 -15.14 14.91 -1.21
CA ALA A 99 -14.64 16.29 -1.20
C ALA A 99 -15.57 17.22 -0.38
N GLU A 100 -16.90 17.10 -0.54
CA GLU A 100 -17.87 17.82 0.27
C GLU A 100 -17.75 17.52 1.75
N MET A 101 -17.52 16.26 2.13
CA MET A 101 -17.31 15.84 3.52
C MET A 101 -16.07 16.52 4.11
N TYR A 102 -14.94 16.54 3.42
CA TYR A 102 -13.73 17.23 3.87
C TYR A 102 -13.93 18.74 3.97
N CYS A 103 -14.65 19.36 3.03
CA CYS A 103 -15.00 20.77 3.09
C CYS A 103 -15.86 21.08 4.33
N ALA A 104 -16.84 20.23 4.66
CA ALA A 104 -17.68 20.38 5.84
C ALA A 104 -16.89 20.26 7.16
N GLU A 105 -15.79 19.50 7.17
CA GLU A 105 -14.86 19.36 8.28
C GLU A 105 -13.78 20.50 8.31
N GLY A 106 -13.88 21.48 7.45
CA GLY A 106 -13.00 22.64 7.41
C GLY A 106 -11.74 22.46 6.55
N THR A 107 -11.63 21.38 5.79
CA THR A 107 -10.52 21.14 4.84
C THR A 107 -10.99 21.37 3.41
N PRO A 108 -10.71 22.54 2.79
CA PRO A 108 -11.13 22.81 1.42
C PRO A 108 -10.55 21.78 0.45
N THR A 109 -11.42 21.00 -0.18
CA THR A 109 -11.05 19.87 -1.03
C THR A 109 -11.88 19.88 -2.30
N THR A 110 -11.27 19.55 -3.43
CA THR A 110 -11.97 19.38 -4.71
C THR A 110 -11.98 17.92 -5.11
N ARG A 111 -12.91 17.53 -5.95
CA ARG A 111 -13.04 16.18 -6.50
C ARG A 111 -11.75 15.68 -7.16
N GLU A 112 -10.98 16.58 -7.79
CA GLU A 112 -9.72 16.26 -8.48
C GLU A 112 -8.62 15.84 -7.52
N GLN A 113 -8.73 16.18 -6.23
CA GLN A 113 -7.79 15.78 -5.17
C GLN A 113 -8.14 14.42 -4.54
N ILE A 114 -9.26 13.80 -4.95
CA ILE A 114 -9.71 12.53 -4.41
C ILE A 114 -9.37 11.40 -5.37
N LEU A 115 -8.72 10.37 -4.86
CA LEU A 115 -8.47 9.09 -5.53
C LEU A 115 -9.08 7.97 -4.69
N VAL A 116 -10.01 7.23 -5.26
CA VAL A 116 -10.64 6.08 -4.60
C VAL A 116 -9.75 4.84 -4.82
N THR A 117 -9.47 4.12 -3.74
CA THR A 117 -8.60 2.94 -3.76
C THR A 117 -9.31 1.71 -3.18
N HIS A 118 -8.77 0.52 -3.44
CA HIS A 118 -9.23 -0.74 -2.85
C HIS A 118 -8.68 -0.90 -1.42
N GLY A 119 -9.00 0.07 -0.54
CA GLY A 119 -8.58 0.11 0.84
C GLY A 119 -7.25 0.82 1.09
N ALA A 120 -6.96 1.04 2.38
CA ALA A 120 -5.81 1.83 2.84
C ALA A 120 -4.45 1.27 2.36
N GLN A 121 -4.30 -0.06 2.29
CA GLN A 121 -3.04 -0.67 1.85
C GLN A 121 -2.69 -0.30 0.40
N GLN A 122 -3.67 -0.24 -0.49
CA GLN A 122 -3.42 0.22 -1.86
C GLN A 122 -3.06 1.71 -1.88
N ALA A 123 -3.76 2.54 -1.10
CA ALA A 123 -3.44 3.97 -1.00
C ALA A 123 -1.99 4.18 -0.54
N ILE A 124 -1.57 3.51 0.55
CA ILE A 124 -0.20 3.54 1.07
C ILE A 124 0.79 3.12 -0.03
N SER A 125 0.54 2.01 -0.70
CA SER A 125 1.42 1.50 -1.74
C SER A 125 1.55 2.46 -2.92
N LEU A 126 0.47 3.11 -3.34
CA LEU A 126 0.48 4.12 -4.41
C LEU A 126 1.32 5.34 -4.03
N VAL A 127 1.12 5.88 -2.83
CA VAL A 127 1.88 7.03 -2.32
C VAL A 127 3.37 6.69 -2.20
N ILE A 128 3.69 5.55 -1.58
CA ILE A 128 5.09 5.11 -1.43
C ILE A 128 5.74 4.88 -2.79
N ASN A 129 5.03 4.25 -3.75
CA ASN A 129 5.56 4.06 -5.11
C ASN A 129 5.82 5.38 -5.84
N ALA A 130 5.05 6.42 -5.59
CA ALA A 130 5.21 7.72 -6.20
C ALA A 130 6.35 8.54 -5.59
N LEU A 131 6.60 8.41 -4.29
CA LEU A 131 7.51 9.29 -3.55
C LEU A 131 8.86 8.66 -3.18
N VAL A 132 8.92 7.32 -3.02
CA VAL A 132 10.08 6.63 -2.44
C VAL A 132 10.89 5.91 -3.49
N GLY A 133 12.19 6.20 -3.53
CA GLY A 133 13.20 5.49 -4.29
C GLY A 133 14.21 4.74 -3.40
N PRO A 134 15.17 4.03 -3.99
CA PRO A 134 16.20 3.31 -3.26
C PRO A 134 17.05 4.27 -2.40
N GLY A 135 17.18 3.94 -1.10
CA GLY A 135 17.94 4.74 -0.13
C GLY A 135 17.19 5.90 0.49
N ASP A 136 16.00 6.24 0.02
CA ASP A 136 15.17 7.30 0.60
C ASP A 136 14.69 6.92 2.00
N VAL A 137 14.56 7.94 2.86
CA VAL A 137 14.09 7.77 4.24
C VAL A 137 12.63 8.19 4.35
N VAL A 138 11.84 7.32 4.99
CA VAL A 138 10.47 7.61 5.41
C VAL A 138 10.43 7.57 6.94
N LEU A 139 9.91 8.62 7.58
CA LEU A 139 9.63 8.58 9.01
C LEU A 139 8.26 7.96 9.26
N ALA A 140 8.15 7.17 10.32
CA ALA A 140 6.88 6.61 10.77
C ALA A 140 6.88 6.49 12.29
N GLU A 141 5.73 6.28 12.88
CA GLU A 141 5.67 5.87 14.29
C GLU A 141 6.47 4.58 14.50
N GLU A 142 7.15 4.45 15.64
CA GLU A 142 7.91 3.24 15.99
C GLU A 142 7.03 1.99 15.96
N VAL A 143 5.77 2.14 16.37
CA VAL A 143 4.72 1.13 16.23
C VAL A 143 3.74 1.59 15.17
N THR A 144 3.91 1.13 13.96
CA THR A 144 3.08 1.51 12.81
C THR A 144 2.53 0.28 12.08
N TRP A 145 1.60 0.52 11.16
CA TRP A 145 1.06 -0.54 10.30
C TRP A 145 2.17 -1.16 9.43
N PRO A 146 2.35 -2.50 9.48
CA PRO A 146 3.42 -3.18 8.74
C PRO A 146 3.41 -2.93 7.24
N GLY A 147 2.24 -2.63 6.66
CA GLY A 147 2.12 -2.31 5.24
C GLY A 147 2.89 -1.07 4.81
N VAL A 148 3.17 -0.12 5.72
CA VAL A 148 4.05 1.03 5.46
C VAL A 148 5.49 0.55 5.31
N THR A 149 6.00 -0.20 6.30
CA THR A 149 7.38 -0.69 6.31
C THR A 149 7.66 -1.64 5.14
N ASP A 150 6.72 -2.51 4.82
CA ASP A 150 6.83 -3.44 3.70
C ASP A 150 6.85 -2.70 2.36
N SER A 151 5.94 -1.73 2.16
CA SER A 151 5.88 -0.94 0.93
C SER A 151 7.17 -0.13 0.70
N VAL A 152 7.70 0.52 1.74
CA VAL A 152 8.98 1.26 1.68
C VAL A 152 10.15 0.33 1.37
N GLY A 153 10.20 -0.83 2.05
CA GLY A 153 11.25 -1.83 1.84
C GLY A 153 11.25 -2.39 0.42
N LEU A 154 10.07 -2.62 -0.19
CA LEU A 154 9.94 -3.05 -1.60
C LEU A 154 10.49 -2.03 -2.59
N ARG A 155 10.52 -0.74 -2.24
CA ARG A 155 11.13 0.33 -3.04
C ARG A 155 12.62 0.52 -2.76
N GLY A 156 13.20 -0.27 -1.84
CA GLY A 156 14.57 -0.09 -1.38
C GLY A 156 14.79 1.12 -0.47
N GLY A 157 13.72 1.71 0.03
CA GLY A 157 13.75 2.78 1.02
C GLY A 157 13.98 2.25 2.44
N VAL A 158 14.17 3.16 3.38
CA VAL A 158 14.41 2.88 4.80
C VAL A 158 13.36 3.57 5.66
N VAL A 159 12.69 2.84 6.54
CA VAL A 159 11.81 3.44 7.54
C VAL A 159 12.59 3.74 8.81
N HIS A 160 12.49 4.97 9.30
CA HIS A 160 13.01 5.38 10.59
C HIS A 160 11.83 5.61 11.56
N GLY A 161 11.79 4.80 12.63
CA GLY A 161 10.75 4.87 13.66
C GLY A 161 10.96 6.05 14.60
N ILE A 162 9.90 6.82 14.85
CA ILE A 162 9.86 7.89 15.83
C ILE A 162 9.25 7.33 17.11
N PRO A 163 9.86 7.56 18.28
CA PRO A 163 9.35 7.08 19.55
C PRO A 163 7.91 7.52 19.83
N MET A 164 7.16 6.65 20.50
CA MET A 164 5.80 6.92 20.95
C MET A 164 5.79 7.08 22.45
N GLY A 165 5.25 8.19 22.93
CA GLY A 165 5.00 8.46 24.33
C GLY A 165 3.56 8.14 24.76
N ARG A 166 3.22 8.55 25.99
CA ARG A 166 1.87 8.36 26.54
C ARG A 166 0.81 9.17 25.80
N ASP A 167 1.21 10.32 25.28
CA ASP A 167 0.33 11.30 24.64
C ASP A 167 0.44 11.26 23.09
N GLY A 168 1.04 10.19 22.56
CA GLY A 168 1.24 9.99 21.14
C GLY A 168 2.71 10.09 20.71
N LEU A 169 2.93 10.50 19.47
CA LEU A 169 4.25 10.62 18.86
C LEU A 169 5.11 11.70 19.56
N ASP A 170 6.39 11.39 19.79
CA ASP A 170 7.37 12.36 20.30
C ASP A 170 7.70 13.40 19.21
N VAL A 171 7.13 14.59 19.37
CA VAL A 171 7.25 15.68 18.40
C VAL A 171 8.68 16.23 18.34
N ASP A 172 9.38 16.30 19.49
CA ASP A 172 10.75 16.79 19.56
C ASP A 172 11.70 15.82 18.82
N ALA A 173 11.51 14.52 19.02
CA ALA A 173 12.24 13.51 18.28
C ALA A 173 11.94 13.55 16.77
N LEU A 174 10.68 13.82 16.39
CA LEU A 174 10.28 14.00 14.99
C LEU A 174 11.00 15.20 14.35
N GLU A 175 11.03 16.36 15.00
CA GLU A 175 11.71 17.55 14.50
C GLU A 175 13.20 17.29 14.28
N VAL A 176 13.86 16.65 15.23
CA VAL A 176 15.27 16.26 15.12
C VAL A 176 15.49 15.29 13.95
N ALA A 177 14.61 14.31 13.79
CA ALA A 177 14.70 13.35 12.70
C ALA A 177 14.50 14.00 11.32
N ILE A 178 13.55 14.90 11.18
CA ILE A 178 13.33 15.69 9.94
C ILE A 178 14.58 16.45 9.55
N ALA A 179 15.14 17.23 10.51
CA ALA A 179 16.31 18.04 10.26
C ALA A 179 17.54 17.22 9.86
N ARG A 180 17.73 16.06 10.51
CA ARG A 180 18.90 15.20 10.35
C ARG A 180 18.83 14.27 9.14
N LEU A 181 17.67 13.65 8.92
CA LEU A 181 17.52 12.58 7.94
C LEU A 181 16.94 13.05 6.62
N ARG A 182 16.32 14.24 6.57
CA ARG A 182 15.68 14.82 5.39
C ARG A 182 14.76 13.80 4.67
N PRO A 183 13.73 13.30 5.36
CA PRO A 183 12.87 12.27 4.82
C PRO A 183 12.10 12.76 3.59
N VAL A 184 11.77 11.84 2.68
CA VAL A 184 10.90 12.13 1.53
C VAL A 184 9.43 12.07 1.88
N ALA A 185 9.08 11.38 2.98
CA ALA A 185 7.71 11.28 3.48
C ALA A 185 7.68 10.99 4.98
N ILE A 186 6.54 11.32 5.60
CA ILE A 186 6.20 10.97 6.97
C ILE A 186 4.86 10.24 6.94
N ALA A 187 4.81 9.03 7.50
CA ALA A 187 3.60 8.21 7.62
C ALA A 187 3.15 8.20 9.08
N LEU A 188 1.98 8.75 9.35
CA LEU A 188 1.42 8.86 10.70
C LEU A 188 0.01 8.29 10.75
N ASN A 189 -0.37 7.78 11.92
CA ASN A 189 -1.73 7.39 12.25
C ASN A 189 -2.22 8.20 13.47
N PRO A 190 -2.76 9.40 13.26
CA PRO A 190 -3.03 10.36 14.34
C PRO A 190 -4.20 9.98 15.27
N HIS A 191 -4.90 8.89 15.00
CA HIS A 191 -6.07 8.44 15.77
C HIS A 191 -5.87 7.10 16.48
N HIS A 192 -4.64 6.76 16.79
CA HIS A 192 -4.30 5.58 17.60
C HIS A 192 -4.13 5.93 19.04
#